data_c0e3d76d96042539276eda49fba91f3a
#
_entry.id   c0e3d76d96042539276eda49fba91f3a
#
_cell.length_a   1.000
_cell.length_b   1.000
_cell.length_c   1.000
_cell.angle_alpha   90.00
_cell.angle_beta   90.00
_cell.angle_gamma   90.00
#
_symmetry.space_group_name_H-M   'P 1'
#
loop_
_entity.id
_entity.type
_entity.pdbx_description
1 polymer ?
#
loop_
_entity_poly.entity_id
_entity_poly.type
_entity_poly.pdbx_seq_one_letter_code
_entity_poly.pdbx_strand_id
1 'polypeptide(L)'
;MRDRLDSPGTSLSGGQQQRLCIARAIAVRPDVILMDEPCSALDPIATGRIEELITELKAQYTIVIVTHSMQQARRLSDKTAYFHLGSIVEHGPTKEIFENPLDDRTADYVLGRIG
;
A
#
# COMPACT_ATOMS: atom_id res chain seq x y z
N MET A 1 -16.70 10.16 -17.97
CA MET A 1 -16.00 9.39 -16.90
C MET A 1 -16.94 8.54 -16.10
N ARG A 2 -18.10 9.05 -15.75
CA ARG A 2 -19.10 8.30 -14.99
C ARG A 2 -19.49 6.99 -15.68
N ASP A 3 -19.78 7.07 -16.98
CA ASP A 3 -20.16 5.89 -17.74
C ASP A 3 -19.02 4.88 -17.79
N ARG A 4 -17.80 5.37 -17.79
CA ARG A 4 -16.62 4.52 -17.80
C ARG A 4 -16.49 3.72 -16.53
N LEU A 5 -16.86 4.32 -15.39
CA LEU A 5 -16.83 3.64 -14.11
C LEU A 5 -17.89 2.55 -14.04
N ASP A 6 -19.02 2.78 -14.68
CA ASP A 6 -20.13 1.82 -14.65
C ASP A 6 -20.02 0.77 -15.75
N SER A 7 -19.12 0.96 -16.72
CA SER A 7 -18.95 -0.02 -17.78
C SER A 7 -18.28 -1.26 -17.26
N PRO A 8 -18.36 -2.38 -17.97
CA PRO A 8 -17.70 -3.60 -17.53
C PRO A 8 -16.23 -3.33 -17.24
N GLY A 9 -15.76 -3.83 -16.10
CA GLY A 9 -14.37 -3.67 -15.71
C GLY A 9 -13.39 -4.22 -16.73
N THR A 10 -13.86 -5.09 -17.61
CA THR A 10 -13.05 -5.67 -18.68
C THR A 10 -12.59 -4.64 -19.70
N SER A 11 -13.20 -3.46 -19.73
CA SER A 11 -12.77 -2.39 -20.64
C SER A 11 -11.55 -1.63 -20.15
N LEU A 12 -11.10 -1.88 -18.92
CA LEU A 12 -9.95 -1.21 -18.31
C LEU A 12 -8.95 -2.24 -17.81
N SER A 13 -7.66 -1.91 -17.90
CA SER A 13 -6.62 -2.72 -17.26
C SER A 13 -6.74 -2.62 -15.74
N GLY A 14 -6.14 -3.56 -15.01
CA GLY A 14 -6.12 -3.52 -13.55
C GLY A 14 -5.49 -2.24 -13.02
N GLY A 15 -4.39 -1.78 -13.64
CA GLY A 15 -3.74 -0.54 -13.25
C GLY A 15 -4.58 0.68 -13.51
N GLN A 16 -5.31 0.69 -14.66
CA GLN A 16 -6.21 1.79 -14.96
C GLN A 16 -7.38 1.84 -13.98
N GLN A 17 -7.94 0.68 -13.63
CA GLN A 17 -8.99 0.61 -12.64
C GLN A 17 -8.52 1.13 -11.29
N GLN A 18 -7.31 0.76 -10.88
CA GLN A 18 -6.77 1.19 -9.61
C GLN A 18 -6.53 2.69 -9.58
N ARG A 19 -5.96 3.26 -10.66
CA ARG A 19 -5.77 4.71 -10.74
C ARG A 19 -7.11 5.45 -10.70
N LEU A 20 -8.13 4.89 -11.30
CA LEU A 20 -9.46 5.48 -11.29
C LEU A 20 -10.04 5.49 -9.88
N CYS A 21 -9.88 4.39 -9.14
CA CYS A 21 -10.31 4.32 -7.75
C CYS A 21 -9.60 5.36 -6.89
N ILE A 22 -8.30 5.54 -7.09
CA ILE A 22 -7.53 6.55 -6.37
C ILE A 22 -8.03 7.96 -6.72
N ALA A 23 -8.26 8.23 -7.99
CA ALA A 23 -8.77 9.53 -8.42
C ALA A 23 -10.13 9.85 -7.77
N ARG A 24 -10.99 8.85 -7.64
CA ARG A 24 -12.28 9.03 -6.98
C ARG A 24 -12.12 9.34 -5.49
N ALA A 25 -11.19 8.65 -4.84
CA ALA A 25 -10.92 8.88 -3.43
C ALA A 25 -10.41 10.31 -3.20
N ILE A 26 -9.54 10.80 -4.07
CA ILE A 26 -8.99 12.15 -3.96
C ILE A 26 -10.03 13.22 -4.21
N ALA A 27 -11.02 12.94 -5.08
CA ALA A 27 -12.02 13.92 -5.48
C ALA A 27 -12.84 14.45 -4.30
N VAL A 28 -12.96 13.69 -3.22
CA VAL A 28 -13.67 14.14 -2.02
C VAL A 28 -12.76 14.90 -1.04
N ARG A 29 -11.52 15.13 -1.41
CA ARG A 29 -10.52 15.87 -0.61
C ARG A 29 -10.37 15.31 0.81
N PRO A 30 -9.97 14.05 0.96
CA PRO A 30 -9.83 13.44 2.27
C PRO A 30 -8.58 13.93 2.99
N ASP A 31 -8.56 13.78 4.31
CA ASP A 31 -7.33 13.98 5.08
C ASP A 31 -6.46 12.73 5.04
N VAL A 32 -7.10 11.57 5.00
CA VAL A 32 -6.42 10.27 5.00
C VAL A 32 -6.97 9.41 3.86
N ILE A 33 -6.07 8.77 3.14
CA ILE A 33 -6.43 7.80 2.09
C ILE A 33 -6.01 6.43 2.58
N LEU A 34 -6.99 5.49 2.60
CA LEU A 34 -6.70 4.11 2.97
C LEU A 34 -6.68 3.25 1.71
N MET A 35 -5.60 2.52 1.52
CA MET A 35 -5.43 1.61 0.38
C MET A 35 -5.18 0.21 0.90
N ASP A 36 -6.03 -0.74 0.51
CA ASP A 36 -5.91 -2.13 0.93
C ASP A 36 -5.40 -2.95 -0.25
N GLU A 37 -4.17 -3.47 -0.11
CA GLU A 37 -3.53 -4.27 -1.14
C GLU A 37 -3.59 -3.61 -2.52
N PRO A 38 -3.10 -2.37 -2.67
CA PRO A 38 -3.35 -1.60 -3.89
C PRO A 38 -2.76 -2.19 -5.17
N CYS A 39 -1.78 -3.09 -5.05
CA CYS A 39 -1.12 -3.68 -6.22
C CYS A 39 -1.26 -5.19 -6.30
N SER A 40 -2.15 -5.80 -5.50
CA SER A 40 -2.20 -7.25 -5.35
C SER A 40 -2.50 -8.02 -6.64
N ALA A 41 -3.23 -7.43 -7.57
CA ALA A 41 -3.61 -8.10 -8.81
C ALA A 41 -2.93 -7.48 -10.04
N LEU A 42 -1.89 -6.69 -9.84
CA LEU A 42 -1.26 -5.97 -10.92
C LEU A 42 0.06 -6.62 -11.34
N ASP A 43 0.36 -6.53 -12.65
CA ASP A 43 1.67 -6.92 -13.14
C ASP A 43 2.75 -5.93 -12.67
N PRO A 44 4.05 -6.25 -12.85
CA PRO A 44 5.11 -5.38 -12.36
C PRO A 44 5.12 -3.96 -12.93
N ILE A 45 4.70 -3.80 -14.18
CA ILE A 45 4.69 -2.47 -14.81
C ILE A 45 3.57 -1.63 -14.20
N ALA A 46 2.38 -2.18 -14.08
CA ALA A 46 1.24 -1.50 -13.48
C ALA A 46 1.51 -1.21 -11.99
N THR A 47 2.12 -2.15 -11.28
CA THR A 47 2.51 -1.95 -9.89
C THR A 47 3.45 -0.76 -9.76
N GLY A 48 4.45 -0.65 -10.63
CA GLY A 48 5.39 0.46 -10.60
C GLY A 48 4.69 1.80 -10.80
N ARG A 49 3.73 1.87 -11.69
CA ARG A 49 2.97 3.10 -11.94
C ARG A 49 2.11 3.50 -10.75
N ILE A 50 1.49 2.53 -10.09
CA ILE A 50 0.69 2.81 -8.90
C ILE A 50 1.60 3.27 -7.76
N GLU A 51 2.76 2.64 -7.58
CA GLU A 51 3.70 3.05 -6.55
C GLU A 51 4.24 4.46 -6.78
N GLU A 52 4.50 4.83 -8.03
CA GLU A 52 4.89 6.20 -8.36
C GLU A 52 3.78 7.19 -8.00
N LEU A 53 2.54 6.86 -8.30
CA LEU A 53 1.40 7.70 -7.95
C LEU A 53 1.28 7.86 -6.45
N ILE A 54 1.42 6.78 -5.70
CA ILE A 54 1.37 6.83 -4.24
C ILE A 54 2.48 7.74 -3.70
N THR A 55 3.67 7.62 -4.25
CA THR A 55 4.80 8.46 -3.84
C THR A 55 4.52 9.94 -4.07
N GLU A 56 3.88 10.28 -5.19
CA GLU A 56 3.47 11.66 -5.45
C GLU A 56 2.39 12.13 -4.48
N LEU A 57 1.42 11.28 -4.21
CA LEU A 57 0.28 11.62 -3.37
C LEU A 57 0.67 11.82 -1.90
N LYS A 58 1.67 11.11 -1.42
CA LYS A 58 2.02 11.23 -0.02
C LYS A 58 2.62 12.59 0.35
N ALA A 59 2.97 13.40 -0.64
CA ALA A 59 3.39 14.77 -0.40
C ALA A 59 2.23 15.67 0.05
N GLN A 60 0.99 15.28 -0.28
CA GLN A 60 -0.20 16.08 0.01
C GLN A 60 -1.19 15.40 0.94
N TYR A 61 -1.14 14.07 1.02
CA TYR A 61 -2.11 13.28 1.78
C TYR A 61 -1.40 12.35 2.74
N THR A 62 -2.07 12.05 3.85
CA THR A 62 -1.66 10.95 4.70
C THR A 62 -2.22 9.67 4.08
N ILE A 63 -1.35 8.72 3.80
CA ILE A 63 -1.75 7.48 3.13
C ILE A 63 -1.47 6.31 4.07
N VAL A 64 -2.48 5.47 4.28
CA VAL A 64 -2.34 4.23 5.02
C VAL A 64 -2.50 3.09 4.03
N ILE A 65 -1.50 2.21 3.95
CA ILE A 65 -1.52 1.07 3.06
C ILE A 65 -1.51 -0.20 3.88
N VAL A 66 -2.44 -1.11 3.58
CA VAL A 66 -2.43 -2.46 4.11
C VAL A 66 -1.86 -3.36 3.02
N THR A 67 -0.80 -4.07 3.31
CA THR A 67 -0.14 -4.92 2.32
C THR A 67 0.53 -6.12 2.97
N HIS A 68 0.55 -7.23 2.25
CA HIS A 68 1.36 -8.39 2.61
C HIS A 68 2.73 -8.37 1.95
N SER A 69 2.99 -7.38 1.11
CA SER A 69 4.29 -7.24 0.45
C SER A 69 5.23 -6.43 1.34
N MET A 70 6.19 -7.11 1.94
CA MET A 70 7.20 -6.43 2.75
C MET A 70 8.05 -5.50 1.91
N GLN A 71 8.34 -5.88 0.66
CA GLN A 71 9.12 -5.04 -0.23
C GLN A 71 8.39 -3.73 -0.54
N GLN A 72 7.08 -3.80 -0.77
CA GLN A 72 6.28 -2.61 -1.02
C GLN A 72 6.24 -1.70 0.20
N ALA A 73 6.00 -2.27 1.38
CA ALA A 73 6.01 -1.50 2.62
C ALA A 73 7.35 -0.81 2.81
N ARG A 74 8.44 -1.52 2.57
CA ARG A 74 9.78 -0.98 2.75
C ARG A 74 10.07 0.17 1.78
N ARG A 75 9.61 0.05 0.53
CA ARG A 75 9.87 1.08 -0.49
C ARG A 75 9.02 2.33 -0.29
N LEU A 76 7.76 2.17 0.07
CA LEU A 76 6.80 3.26 0.00
C LEU A 76 6.58 3.98 1.32
N SER A 77 6.69 3.28 2.44
CA SER A 77 6.23 3.85 3.70
C SER A 77 7.33 4.55 4.47
N ASP A 78 6.93 5.58 5.20
CA ASP A 78 7.80 6.29 6.14
C ASP A 78 7.73 5.65 7.51
N LYS A 79 6.57 5.08 7.85
CA LYS A 79 6.34 4.34 9.09
C LYS A 79 5.66 3.04 8.75
N THR A 80 5.98 2.01 9.51
CA THR A 80 5.42 0.66 9.30
C THR A 80 4.92 0.11 10.63
N ALA A 81 3.79 -0.58 10.58
CA ALA A 81 3.25 -1.32 11.70
C ALA A 81 3.12 -2.78 11.30
N TYR A 82 3.61 -3.68 12.14
CA TYR A 82 3.44 -5.11 11.95
C TYR A 82 2.27 -5.60 12.79
N PHE A 83 1.29 -6.18 12.13
CA PHE A 83 0.11 -6.76 12.77
C PHE A 83 0.19 -8.27 12.77
N HIS A 84 -0.25 -8.88 13.85
CA HIS A 84 -0.35 -10.32 13.96
C HIS A 84 -1.59 -10.66 14.77
N LEU A 85 -2.46 -11.47 14.21
CA LEU A 85 -3.70 -11.93 14.87
C LEU A 85 -4.52 -10.78 15.46
N GLY A 86 -4.65 -9.70 14.69
CA GLY A 86 -5.51 -8.57 15.08
C GLY A 86 -4.87 -7.58 16.04
N SER A 87 -3.60 -7.76 16.38
CA SER A 87 -2.90 -6.86 17.31
C SER A 87 -1.66 -6.27 16.64
N ILE A 88 -1.34 -5.05 17.01
CA ILE A 88 -0.09 -4.44 16.58
C ILE A 88 1.03 -5.01 17.42
N VAL A 89 1.99 -5.66 16.77
CA VAL A 89 3.16 -6.23 17.41
C VAL A 89 4.22 -5.16 17.62
N GLU A 90 4.45 -4.37 16.56
CA GLU A 90 5.48 -3.34 16.61
C GLU A 90 5.17 -2.29 15.55
N HIS A 91 5.48 -1.02 15.82
CA HIS A 91 5.36 0.02 14.81
C HIS A 91 6.44 1.07 15.04
N GLY A 92 6.79 1.78 13.99
CA GLY A 92 7.81 2.83 14.05
C GLY A 92 8.29 3.21 12.67
N PRO A 93 9.41 3.94 12.61
CA PRO A 93 10.02 4.27 11.33
C PRO A 93 10.30 3.00 10.54
N THR A 94 9.97 3.02 9.25
CA THR A 94 10.09 1.84 8.39
C THR A 94 11.50 1.26 8.43
N LYS A 95 12.50 2.11 8.38
CA LYS A 95 13.89 1.65 8.42
C LYS A 95 14.17 0.84 9.69
N GLU A 96 13.68 1.31 10.84
CA GLU A 96 13.89 0.61 12.11
C GLU A 96 13.17 -0.73 12.15
N ILE A 97 11.94 -0.78 11.63
CA ILE A 97 11.16 -2.01 11.61
C ILE A 97 11.86 -3.09 10.79
N PHE A 98 12.46 -2.71 9.66
CA PHE A 98 13.09 -3.68 8.76
C PHE A 98 14.56 -3.97 9.10
N GLU A 99 15.27 -3.04 9.71
CA GLU A 99 16.70 -3.22 9.99
C GLU A 99 16.99 -3.53 11.45
N ASN A 100 16.23 -2.99 12.38
CA ASN A 100 16.45 -3.16 13.81
C ASN A 100 15.14 -3.42 14.56
N PRO A 101 14.37 -4.46 14.19
CA PRO A 101 13.12 -4.72 14.89
C PRO A 101 13.38 -5.08 16.36
N LEU A 102 12.52 -4.57 17.23
CA LEU A 102 12.64 -4.79 18.67
C LEU A 102 11.96 -6.07 19.14
N ASP A 103 10.91 -6.48 18.43
CA ASP A 103 10.16 -7.67 18.78
C ASP A 103 10.64 -8.85 17.92
N ASP A 104 10.89 -10.00 18.56
CA ASP A 104 11.38 -11.18 17.84
C ASP A 104 10.40 -11.64 16.75
N ARG A 105 9.11 -11.45 16.96
CA ARG A 105 8.11 -11.84 15.96
C ARG A 105 8.25 -10.97 14.72
N THR A 106 8.50 -9.68 14.88
CA THR A 106 8.76 -8.79 13.77
C THR A 106 10.03 -9.20 13.04
N ALA A 107 11.08 -9.46 13.80
CA ALA A 107 12.36 -9.89 13.22
C ALA A 107 12.20 -11.16 12.39
N ASP A 108 11.47 -12.14 12.91
CA ASP A 108 11.25 -13.38 12.20
C ASP A 108 10.48 -13.15 10.90
N TYR A 109 9.48 -12.29 10.94
CA TYR A 109 8.65 -12.00 9.78
C TYR A 109 9.43 -11.24 8.69
N VAL A 110 10.12 -10.15 9.06
CA VAL A 110 10.81 -9.32 8.07
C VAL A 110 12.06 -9.97 7.51
N LEU A 111 12.67 -10.88 8.27
CA LEU A 111 13.84 -11.62 7.81
C LEU A 111 13.46 -12.95 7.14
N GLY A 112 12.17 -13.26 7.09
CA GLY A 112 11.73 -14.49 6.44
C GLY A 112 12.07 -15.77 7.20
N ARG A 113 12.32 -15.68 8.51
CA ARG A 113 12.70 -16.85 9.30
C ARG A 113 11.53 -17.79 9.58
N ILE A 114 10.31 -17.26 9.51
CA ILE A 114 9.12 -18.09 9.64
C ILE A 114 8.27 -17.92 8.39
N GLY A 115 8.36 -18.88 7.55
CA GLY A 115 7.53 -18.92 6.37
C GLY A 115 7.57 -17.70 5.50
#